data_1956cd733d6489b3a49f4d8c95cda42a
#
_entry.id   1956cd733d6489b3a49f4d8c95cda42a
#
_cell.length_a   1.000
_cell.length_b   1.000
_cell.length_c   1.000
_cell.angle_alpha   90.00
_cell.angle_beta   90.00
_cell.angle_gamma   90.00
#
_symmetry.space_group_name_H-M   'P 1'
#
loop_
_entity.id
_entity.type
_entity.pdbx_description
1 polymer ?
#
loop_
_entity_poly.entity_id
_entity_poly.type
_entity_poly.pdbx_seq_one_letter_code
_entity_poly.pdbx_strand_id
1 'polypeptide(L)'
;MAIQTLDLYTLHSFSKMIHGTIQMESKENAGTTFWIILPLQIDFNLQTAKPIQTNPLNLTNKKALLVEDNDINLEIATILLQDLGFDLSTARNGQEAIDQFKKSKLYTFDYIFMDIMMPIKDGLEATKEIRTLPRNDAKSVHILAISANAFESDIQECIKAI
;
A
#
# COMPACT_ATOMS: atom_id res chain seq x y z
N MET A 1 -9.44 3.66 20.65
CA MET A 1 -8.78 4.30 19.50
C MET A 1 -7.31 4.45 19.88
N ALA A 2 -6.45 3.53 19.44
CA ALA A 2 -5.02 3.58 19.71
C ALA A 2 -4.42 4.52 18.66
N ILE A 3 -4.01 5.72 19.09
CA ILE A 3 -3.18 6.58 18.28
C ILE A 3 -1.84 5.88 18.17
N GLN A 4 -1.47 5.39 17.01
CA GLN A 4 -0.10 4.97 16.74
C GLN A 4 0.76 6.23 16.83
N THR A 5 1.32 6.46 18.01
CA THR A 5 2.32 7.50 18.19
C THR A 5 3.57 7.04 17.48
N LEU A 6 3.93 7.71 16.40
CA LEU A 6 5.26 7.59 15.84
C LEU A 6 6.24 7.98 16.95
N ASP A 7 6.97 6.99 17.46
CA ASP A 7 7.84 7.16 18.61
C ASP A 7 8.97 8.14 18.25
N LEU A 8 9.19 9.16 19.07
CA LEU A 8 10.30 10.12 18.91
C LEU A 8 11.66 9.45 18.78
N TYR A 9 11.81 8.28 19.41
CA TYR A 9 13.01 7.46 19.26
C TYR A 9 13.18 6.93 17.83
N THR A 10 12.10 6.48 17.23
CA THR A 10 12.09 6.01 15.84
C THR A 10 12.42 7.15 14.88
N LEU A 11 11.80 8.33 15.04
CA LEU A 11 12.12 9.53 14.25
C LEU A 11 13.58 9.94 14.38
N HIS A 12 14.12 9.92 15.60
CA HIS A 12 15.52 10.25 15.85
C HIS A 12 16.47 9.23 15.22
N SER A 13 16.13 7.94 15.28
CA SER A 13 16.91 6.88 14.66
C SER A 13 16.93 7.01 13.13
N PHE A 14 15.78 7.27 12.51
CA PHE A 14 15.71 7.53 11.07
C PHE A 14 16.51 8.77 10.66
N SER A 15 16.40 9.89 11.40
CA SER A 15 17.17 11.10 11.07
C SER A 15 18.66 10.83 11.08
N LYS A 16 19.16 10.04 12.05
CA LYS A 16 20.57 9.64 12.10
C LYS A 16 21.00 8.74 10.93
N MET A 17 20.16 7.79 10.53
CA MET A 17 20.48 6.90 9.40
C MET A 17 20.74 7.66 8.10
N ILE A 18 20.06 8.79 7.89
CA ILE A 18 20.23 9.67 6.73
C ILE A 18 21.12 10.88 7.02
N HIS A 19 21.95 10.79 8.08
CA HIS A 19 22.87 11.85 8.50
C HIS A 19 22.19 13.21 8.79
N GLY A 20 20.90 13.18 9.12
CA GLY A 20 20.12 14.35 9.47
C GLY A 20 20.06 14.61 10.96
N THR A 21 19.40 15.68 11.33
CA THR A 21 19.10 16.02 12.72
C THR A 21 17.63 16.36 12.89
N ILE A 22 17.08 16.03 14.07
CA ILE A 22 15.73 16.41 14.47
C ILE A 22 15.81 17.29 15.73
N GLN A 23 15.08 18.37 15.73
CA GLN A 23 14.93 19.27 16.87
C GLN A 23 13.45 19.43 17.18
N MET A 24 13.12 19.63 18.45
CA MET A 24 11.74 19.80 18.89
C MET A 24 11.67 20.96 19.89
N GLU A 25 10.66 21.79 19.73
CA GLU A 25 10.25 22.78 20.73
C GLU A 25 8.78 22.55 21.06
N SER A 26 8.46 22.42 22.33
CA SER A 26 7.09 22.22 22.80
C SER A 26 6.79 23.19 23.93
N LYS A 27 5.62 23.82 23.85
CA LYS A 27 5.11 24.69 24.89
C LYS A 27 3.69 24.28 25.25
N GLU A 28 3.45 24.12 26.53
CA GLU A 28 2.14 23.73 27.04
C GLU A 28 1.05 24.74 26.58
N ASN A 29 -0.05 24.21 26.07
CA ASN A 29 -1.18 24.96 25.48
C ASN A 29 -0.84 25.82 24.24
N ALA A 30 0.38 25.72 23.68
CA ALA A 30 0.80 26.44 22.48
C ALA A 30 1.20 25.51 21.32
N GLY A 31 1.31 24.20 21.59
CA GLY A 31 1.64 23.20 20.57
C GLY A 31 3.12 22.79 20.57
N THR A 32 3.46 22.01 19.57
CA THR A 32 4.81 21.46 19.37
C THR A 32 5.27 21.72 17.95
N THR A 33 6.51 22.16 17.77
CA THR A 33 7.15 22.34 16.46
C THR A 33 8.33 21.38 16.35
N PHE A 34 8.43 20.70 15.23
CA PHE A 34 9.56 19.84 14.87
C PHE A 34 10.31 20.44 13.70
N TRP A 35 11.63 20.46 13.78
CA TRP A 35 12.53 20.75 12.66
C TRP A 35 13.29 19.49 12.30
N ILE A 36 13.21 19.10 11.02
CA ILE A 36 14.00 17.99 10.48
C ILE A 36 14.95 18.59 9.45
N ILE A 37 16.24 18.47 9.71
CA ILE A 37 17.31 18.99 8.85
C ILE A 37 18.00 17.79 8.20
N LEU A 38 17.95 17.70 6.87
CA LEU A 38 18.52 16.61 6.10
C LEU A 38 19.62 17.15 5.17
N PRO A 39 20.83 16.54 5.17
CA PRO A 39 21.85 16.85 4.18
C PRO A 39 21.47 16.15 2.86
N LEU A 40 20.97 16.90 1.91
CA LEU A 40 20.62 16.39 0.59
C LEU A 40 21.72 16.75 -0.41
N GLN A 41 22.15 15.78 -1.20
CA GLN A 41 23.03 16.05 -2.35
C GLN A 41 22.16 16.55 -3.51
N ILE A 42 22.57 17.68 -4.08
CA ILE A 42 21.93 18.20 -5.28
C ILE A 42 22.57 17.45 -6.46
N ASP A 43 21.77 16.65 -7.17
CA ASP A 43 22.18 16.07 -8.43
C ASP A 43 22.04 17.12 -9.54
N PHE A 44 23.16 17.72 -9.94
CA PHE A 44 23.20 18.67 -11.05
C PHE A 44 23.10 17.98 -12.43
N ASN A 45 23.20 16.66 -12.49
CA ASN A 45 23.06 15.86 -13.72
C ASN A 45 21.63 15.28 -13.85
N LEU A 46 20.62 16.00 -13.39
CA LEU A 46 19.25 15.67 -13.73
C LEU A 46 19.11 15.57 -15.26
N GLN A 47 19.55 14.45 -15.83
CA GLN A 47 18.96 14.01 -17.08
C GLN A 47 17.47 13.92 -16.75
N THR A 48 16.72 14.91 -17.26
CA THR A 48 15.26 14.81 -17.25
C THR A 48 14.93 13.40 -17.69
N ALA A 49 14.51 12.59 -16.73
CA ALA A 49 14.08 11.24 -17.05
C ALA A 49 13.12 11.44 -18.23
N LYS A 50 13.48 10.91 -19.39
CA LYS A 50 12.60 10.99 -20.56
C LYS A 50 11.24 10.55 -20.01
N PRO A 51 10.19 11.36 -20.18
CA PRO A 51 8.88 10.93 -19.73
C PRO A 51 8.70 9.54 -20.31
N ILE A 52 8.57 8.56 -19.45
CA ILE A 52 8.23 7.20 -19.88
C ILE A 52 6.96 7.43 -20.69
N GLN A 53 7.02 7.24 -21.99
CA GLN A 53 5.83 7.26 -22.83
C GLN A 53 5.01 6.03 -22.44
N THR A 54 4.35 6.14 -21.31
CA THR A 54 3.31 5.21 -20.95
C THR A 54 2.15 5.54 -21.90
N ASN A 55 1.91 4.68 -22.86
CA ASN A 55 0.56 4.65 -23.44
C ASN A 55 -0.39 4.63 -22.25
N PRO A 56 -1.32 5.57 -22.12
CA PRO A 56 -2.23 5.57 -20.98
C PRO A 56 -2.93 4.22 -20.98
N LEU A 57 -2.66 3.42 -19.96
CA LEU A 57 -3.38 2.16 -19.75
C LEU A 57 -4.85 2.54 -19.63
N ASN A 58 -5.67 2.10 -20.55
CA ASN A 58 -7.11 2.30 -20.44
C ASN A 58 -7.65 1.32 -19.40
N LEU A 59 -7.72 1.77 -18.16
CA LEU A 59 -8.24 1.01 -17.02
C LEU A 59 -9.74 1.25 -16.80
N THR A 60 -10.38 2.02 -17.69
CA THR A 60 -11.82 2.32 -17.63
C THR A 60 -12.63 1.02 -17.67
N ASN A 61 -13.56 0.88 -16.73
CA ASN A 61 -14.40 -0.30 -16.53
C ASN A 61 -13.68 -1.55 -16.02
N LYS A 62 -12.41 -1.46 -15.62
CA LYS A 62 -11.74 -2.54 -14.89
C LYS A 62 -12.23 -2.57 -13.47
N LYS A 63 -12.60 -3.75 -12.97
CA LYS A 63 -13.06 -3.93 -11.60
C LYS A 63 -11.93 -4.37 -10.72
N ALA A 64 -11.76 -3.68 -9.58
CA ALA A 64 -10.74 -4.04 -8.63
C ALA A 64 -11.31 -4.16 -7.20
N LEU A 65 -10.70 -5.04 -6.43
CA LEU A 65 -10.91 -5.16 -4.99
C LEU A 65 -9.70 -4.54 -4.31
N LEU A 66 -9.92 -3.47 -3.56
CA LEU A 66 -8.89 -2.82 -2.73
C LEU A 66 -9.02 -3.32 -1.30
N VAL A 67 -7.92 -3.86 -0.75
CA VAL A 67 -7.87 -4.45 0.59
C VAL A 67 -6.87 -3.70 1.44
N GLU A 68 -7.34 -2.98 2.44
CA GLU A 68 -6.56 -2.09 3.30
C GLU A 68 -7.30 -1.91 4.63
N ASP A 69 -6.62 -2.06 5.77
CA ASP A 69 -7.22 -1.96 7.10
C ASP A 69 -7.26 -0.53 7.64
N ASN A 70 -6.36 0.34 7.20
CA ASN A 70 -6.29 1.72 7.63
C ASN A 70 -7.24 2.60 6.82
N ASP A 71 -8.16 3.31 7.50
CA ASP A 71 -9.18 4.16 6.87
C ASP A 71 -8.59 5.25 5.97
N ILE A 72 -7.49 5.88 6.40
CA ILE A 72 -6.86 6.98 5.65
C ILE A 72 -6.20 6.45 4.39
N ASN A 73 -5.46 5.34 4.49
CA ASN A 73 -4.82 4.70 3.35
C ASN A 73 -5.87 4.22 2.34
N LEU A 74 -6.95 3.60 2.84
CA LEU A 74 -8.06 3.14 2.01
C LEU A 74 -8.70 4.29 1.23
N GLU A 75 -8.94 5.43 1.89
CA GLU A 75 -9.51 6.62 1.25
C GLU A 75 -8.58 7.16 0.16
N ILE A 76 -7.29 7.34 0.47
CA ILE A 76 -6.28 7.83 -0.47
C ILE A 76 -6.16 6.89 -1.69
N ALA A 77 -6.01 5.60 -1.45
CA ALA A 77 -5.88 4.61 -2.51
C ALA A 77 -7.16 4.52 -3.37
N THR A 78 -8.34 4.66 -2.73
CA THR A 78 -9.62 4.69 -3.45
C THR A 78 -9.67 5.86 -4.43
N ILE A 79 -9.33 7.07 -3.99
CA ILE A 79 -9.32 8.26 -4.86
C ILE A 79 -8.36 8.05 -6.04
N LEU A 80 -7.12 7.62 -5.76
CA LEU A 80 -6.10 7.42 -6.79
C LEU A 80 -6.51 6.36 -7.83
N LEU A 81 -7.08 5.23 -7.39
CA LEU A 81 -7.47 4.16 -8.29
C LEU A 81 -8.74 4.51 -9.09
N GLN A 82 -9.67 5.27 -8.50
CA GLN A 82 -10.85 5.79 -9.23
C GLN A 82 -10.44 6.81 -10.29
N ASP A 83 -9.48 7.69 -10.01
CA ASP A 83 -8.93 8.63 -10.99
C ASP A 83 -8.26 7.92 -12.17
N LEU A 84 -7.70 6.71 -11.93
CA LEU A 84 -7.16 5.84 -12.98
C LEU A 84 -8.27 5.10 -13.77
N GLY A 85 -9.53 5.19 -13.35
CA GLY A 85 -10.68 4.63 -14.06
C GLY A 85 -11.18 3.28 -13.54
N PHE A 86 -10.69 2.80 -12.39
CA PHE A 86 -11.17 1.55 -11.81
C PHE A 86 -12.58 1.69 -11.20
N ASP A 87 -13.38 0.63 -11.35
CA ASP A 87 -14.58 0.38 -10.54
C ASP A 87 -14.18 -0.42 -9.30
N LEU A 88 -14.28 0.18 -8.11
CA LEU A 88 -13.69 -0.36 -6.88
C LEU A 88 -14.74 -0.96 -5.94
N SER A 89 -14.38 -2.12 -5.38
CA SER A 89 -14.91 -2.66 -4.14
C SER A 89 -13.82 -2.62 -3.07
N THR A 90 -14.18 -2.52 -1.80
CA THR A 90 -13.21 -2.44 -0.70
C THR A 90 -13.41 -3.54 0.32
N ALA A 91 -12.31 -3.97 0.97
CA ALA A 91 -12.29 -4.89 2.11
C ALA A 91 -11.29 -4.39 3.16
N ARG A 92 -11.51 -4.73 4.44
CA ARG A 92 -10.73 -4.23 5.59
C ARG A 92 -9.67 -5.21 6.09
N ASN A 93 -9.65 -6.42 5.58
CA ASN A 93 -8.71 -7.47 5.95
C ASN A 93 -8.76 -8.59 4.91
N GLY A 94 -7.79 -9.52 4.99
CA GLY A 94 -7.71 -10.64 4.08
C GLY A 94 -8.92 -11.57 4.10
N GLN A 95 -9.58 -11.72 5.26
CA GLN A 95 -10.76 -12.58 5.35
C GLN A 95 -11.95 -11.99 4.59
N GLU A 96 -12.19 -10.70 4.72
CA GLU A 96 -13.23 -10.02 3.95
C GLU A 96 -12.96 -10.08 2.45
N ALA A 97 -11.69 -9.92 2.03
CA ALA A 97 -11.29 -10.04 0.64
C ALA A 97 -11.64 -11.42 0.06
N ILE A 98 -11.28 -12.49 0.78
CA ILE A 98 -11.59 -13.86 0.40
C ILE A 98 -13.11 -14.06 0.28
N ASP A 99 -13.87 -13.58 1.26
CA ASP A 99 -15.33 -13.76 1.29
C ASP A 99 -16.02 -13.00 0.15
N GLN A 100 -15.57 -11.79 -0.15
CA GLN A 100 -16.08 -11.02 -1.30
C GLN A 100 -15.73 -11.72 -2.61
N PHE A 101 -14.47 -12.17 -2.76
CA PHE A 101 -14.05 -12.90 -3.96
C PHE A 101 -14.84 -14.19 -4.14
N LYS A 102 -15.04 -15.00 -3.07
CA LYS A 102 -15.86 -16.23 -3.08
C LYS A 102 -17.32 -15.97 -3.51
N LYS A 103 -17.92 -14.89 -3.00
CA LYS A 103 -19.33 -14.53 -3.27
C LYS A 103 -19.54 -13.89 -4.65
N SER A 104 -18.51 -13.34 -5.24
CA SER A 104 -18.59 -12.67 -6.53
C SER A 104 -18.85 -13.69 -7.66
N LYS A 105 -19.44 -13.21 -8.76
CA LYS A 105 -19.49 -14.01 -10.01
C LYS A 105 -18.07 -14.23 -10.53
N LEU A 106 -17.90 -15.30 -11.31
CA LEU A 106 -16.62 -15.57 -11.96
C LEU A 106 -16.19 -14.36 -12.82
N TYR A 107 -14.90 -14.04 -12.75
CA TYR A 107 -14.29 -12.93 -13.51
C TYR A 107 -14.88 -11.55 -13.18
N THR A 108 -15.44 -11.38 -11.97
CA THR A 108 -15.91 -10.05 -11.51
C THR A 108 -14.74 -9.10 -11.31
N PHE A 109 -13.65 -9.56 -10.72
CA PHE A 109 -12.48 -8.74 -10.44
C PHE A 109 -11.38 -9.01 -11.46
N ASP A 110 -10.89 -7.94 -12.09
CA ASP A 110 -9.69 -7.97 -12.95
C ASP A 110 -8.43 -7.88 -12.07
N TYR A 111 -8.51 -7.11 -10.97
CA TYR A 111 -7.39 -6.82 -10.07
C TYR A 111 -7.80 -6.95 -8.60
N ILE A 112 -6.84 -7.31 -7.76
CA ILE A 112 -6.93 -7.22 -6.30
C ILE A 112 -5.69 -6.46 -5.83
N PHE A 113 -5.88 -5.30 -5.22
CA PHE A 113 -4.84 -4.54 -4.55
C PHE A 113 -4.86 -4.95 -3.08
N MET A 114 -3.81 -5.63 -2.64
CA MET A 114 -3.76 -6.32 -1.35
C MET A 114 -2.67 -5.72 -0.46
N ASP A 115 -3.06 -5.08 0.64
CA ASP A 115 -2.08 -4.77 1.69
C ASP A 115 -1.54 -6.05 2.30
N ILE A 116 -0.25 -6.08 2.57
CA ILE A 116 0.43 -7.24 3.16
C ILE A 116 0.14 -7.32 4.66
N MET A 117 0.20 -6.18 5.36
CA MET A 117 0.21 -6.13 6.82
C MET A 117 -1.16 -5.73 7.37
N MET A 118 -2.05 -6.70 7.53
CA MET A 118 -3.41 -6.47 8.05
C MET A 118 -3.75 -7.38 9.24
N PRO A 119 -4.62 -6.94 10.16
CA PRO A 119 -5.14 -7.75 11.24
C PRO A 119 -6.07 -8.86 10.72
N ILE A 120 -6.36 -9.86 11.57
CA ILE A 120 -7.28 -11.00 11.33
C ILE A 120 -6.69 -12.01 10.36
N LYS A 121 -6.41 -11.58 9.12
CA LYS A 121 -5.73 -12.35 8.07
C LYS A 121 -4.90 -11.40 7.23
N ASP A 122 -3.61 -11.67 7.15
CA ASP A 122 -2.67 -10.89 6.35
C ASP A 122 -2.86 -11.11 4.84
N GLY A 123 -2.23 -10.23 4.05
CA GLY A 123 -2.39 -10.27 2.59
C GLY A 123 -1.74 -11.47 1.92
N LEU A 124 -0.65 -12.02 2.49
CA LEU A 124 0.02 -13.20 1.95
C LEU A 124 -0.83 -14.46 2.17
N GLU A 125 -1.39 -14.62 3.37
CA GLU A 125 -2.31 -15.72 3.68
C GLU A 125 -3.57 -15.64 2.80
N ALA A 126 -4.14 -14.43 2.68
CA ALA A 126 -5.31 -14.20 1.83
C ALA A 126 -5.03 -14.53 0.36
N THR A 127 -3.87 -14.12 -0.16
CA THR A 127 -3.46 -14.43 -1.53
C THR A 127 -3.34 -15.93 -1.75
N LYS A 128 -2.66 -16.66 -0.86
CA LYS A 128 -2.55 -18.13 -0.93
C LYS A 128 -3.93 -18.79 -0.92
N GLU A 129 -4.82 -18.35 -0.03
CA GLU A 129 -6.16 -18.92 0.04
C GLU A 129 -6.97 -18.63 -1.23
N ILE A 130 -6.94 -17.39 -1.76
CA ILE A 130 -7.60 -17.05 -3.02
C ILE A 130 -7.10 -17.96 -4.15
N ARG A 131 -5.77 -18.16 -4.27
CA ARG A 131 -5.17 -19.00 -5.32
C ARG A 131 -5.58 -20.47 -5.26
N THR A 132 -5.96 -20.96 -4.07
CA THR A 132 -6.41 -22.36 -3.87
C THR A 132 -7.92 -22.56 -4.02
N LEU A 133 -8.68 -21.49 -4.22
CA LEU A 133 -10.13 -21.61 -4.38
C LEU A 133 -10.50 -22.43 -5.64
N PRO A 134 -11.55 -23.25 -5.57
CA PRO A 134 -12.00 -24.06 -6.70
C PRO A 134 -12.80 -23.23 -7.73
N ARG A 135 -12.15 -22.18 -8.24
CA ARG A 135 -12.72 -21.28 -9.27
C ARG A 135 -11.65 -20.99 -10.34
N ASN A 136 -12.10 -20.89 -11.58
CA ASN A 136 -11.19 -20.74 -12.73
C ASN A 136 -10.44 -19.39 -12.70
N ASP A 137 -11.08 -18.32 -12.20
CA ASP A 137 -10.50 -16.99 -12.10
C ASP A 137 -9.54 -16.80 -10.92
N ALA A 138 -9.57 -17.71 -9.92
CA ALA A 138 -8.69 -17.63 -8.77
C ALA A 138 -7.19 -17.65 -9.12
N LYS A 139 -6.82 -18.35 -10.19
CA LYS A 139 -5.44 -18.45 -10.67
C LYS A 139 -5.05 -17.33 -11.64
N SER A 140 -6.03 -16.64 -12.24
CA SER A 140 -5.78 -15.65 -13.29
C SER A 140 -6.03 -14.20 -12.86
N VAL A 141 -6.76 -13.96 -11.76
CA VAL A 141 -6.93 -12.60 -11.23
C VAL A 141 -5.58 -11.99 -10.86
N HIS A 142 -5.34 -10.75 -11.28
CA HIS A 142 -4.11 -10.05 -10.96
C HIS A 142 -4.15 -9.59 -9.49
N ILE A 143 -3.25 -10.13 -8.66
CA ILE A 143 -3.09 -9.69 -7.27
C ILE A 143 -1.81 -8.86 -7.20
N LEU A 144 -1.96 -7.59 -6.79
CA LEU A 144 -0.86 -6.65 -6.61
C LEU A 144 -0.72 -6.37 -5.11
N ALA A 145 0.45 -6.70 -4.57
CA ALA A 145 0.75 -6.38 -3.19
C ALA A 145 0.99 -4.88 -3.02
N ILE A 146 0.39 -4.29 -1.99
CA ILE A 146 0.69 -2.94 -1.51
C ILE A 146 1.44 -3.10 -0.20
N SER A 147 2.58 -2.44 -0.04
CA SER A 147 3.35 -2.47 1.19
C SER A 147 4.01 -1.13 1.45
N ALA A 148 3.90 -0.65 2.68
CA ALA A 148 4.66 0.50 3.14
C ALA A 148 6.14 0.16 3.35
N ASN A 149 6.48 -1.11 3.53
CA ASN A 149 7.83 -1.63 3.75
C ASN A 149 8.24 -2.51 2.57
N ALA A 150 8.99 -1.95 1.62
CA ALA A 150 9.54 -2.70 0.48
C ALA A 150 10.92 -3.29 0.84
N PHE A 151 11.02 -4.07 1.92
CA PHE A 151 12.24 -4.82 2.19
C PHE A 151 12.35 -6.01 1.23
N GLU A 152 13.58 -6.33 0.85
CA GLU A 152 13.87 -7.40 -0.12
C GLU A 152 13.35 -8.78 0.34
N SER A 153 13.27 -9.01 1.68
CA SER A 153 12.63 -10.17 2.30
C SER A 153 11.14 -10.27 1.96
N ASP A 154 10.42 -9.16 2.05
CA ASP A 154 8.97 -9.12 1.85
C ASP A 154 8.62 -9.34 0.37
N ILE A 155 9.44 -8.81 -0.53
CA ILE A 155 9.32 -9.05 -1.97
C ILE A 155 9.46 -10.54 -2.29
N GLN A 156 10.44 -11.23 -1.66
CA GLN A 156 10.64 -12.67 -1.87
C GLN A 156 9.48 -13.53 -1.34
N GLU A 157 8.86 -13.11 -0.24
CA GLU A 157 7.67 -13.80 0.29
C GLU A 157 6.43 -13.55 -0.58
N CYS A 158 6.25 -12.36 -1.10
CA CYS A 158 5.19 -12.04 -2.06
C CYS A 158 5.30 -12.89 -3.33
N ILE A 159 6.50 -13.01 -3.91
CA ILE A 159 6.73 -13.82 -5.12
C ILE A 159 6.41 -15.31 -4.88
N LYS A 160 6.63 -15.82 -3.67
CA LYS A 160 6.31 -17.22 -3.34
C LYS A 160 4.81 -17.46 -3.08
N ALA A 161 4.05 -16.40 -2.80
CA ALA A 161 2.61 -16.48 -2.51
C ALA A 161 1.73 -16.40 -3.76
N ILE A 162 2.29 -15.92 -4.88
CA ILE A 162 1.64 -15.79 -6.19
C ILE A 162 1.71 -17.10 -6.97
#